data_064c2d33111d3b436dd23e8784fae04f
#
_entry.id   064c2d33111d3b436dd23e8784fae04f
#
_cell.length_a   1.000
_cell.length_b   1.000
_cell.length_c   1.000
_cell.angle_alpha   90.00
_cell.angle_beta   90.00
_cell.angle_gamma   90.00
#
_symmetry.space_group_name_H-M   'P 1'
#
loop_
_entity.id
_entity.type
_entity.pdbx_description
1 polymer ?
#
loop_
_entity_poly.entity_id
_entity_poly.type
_entity_poly.pdbx_seq_one_letter_code
_entity_poly.pdbx_strand_id
1 'polypeptide(L)'
;QFDLWDEKPSDRYDWDSLKDKIKSVGMRNSLLLAPMPTASTSQILGNNECFEPFTSNIFTRRTLAGDFMIVNKYLIKDLIKLNMWNRDIKNNIIANRGSVQHIEGLSDELKQKYKIVWEMPMKHLIDMAADRGAFIDQSQSLNLWLEDPDYNTLTSMHFYSWKKGLKTGIYYLR
;
A
#
# COMPACT_ATOMS: atom_id res chain seq x y z
N GLN A 1 -21.20 -9.59 -4.80
CA GLN A 1 -20.09 -9.04 -4.02
C GLN A 1 -20.57 -7.88 -3.14
N PHE A 2 -21.11 -6.81 -3.74
CA PHE A 2 -21.59 -5.63 -3.01
C PHE A 2 -22.66 -5.95 -1.96
N ASP A 3 -23.59 -6.81 -2.28
CA ASP A 3 -24.68 -7.21 -1.37
C ASP A 3 -24.17 -7.92 -0.10
N LEU A 4 -23.06 -8.64 -0.19
CA LEU A 4 -22.43 -9.33 0.94
C LEU A 4 -21.70 -8.38 1.90
N TRP A 5 -21.33 -7.20 1.40
CA TRP A 5 -20.57 -6.19 2.16
C TRP A 5 -21.46 -5.00 2.55
N ASP A 6 -22.74 -5.05 2.20
CA ASP A 6 -23.71 -3.95 2.38
C ASP A 6 -23.20 -2.61 1.78
N GLU A 7 -22.48 -2.73 0.65
CA GLU A 7 -21.90 -1.60 -0.05
C GLU A 7 -22.71 -1.22 -1.27
N LYS A 8 -22.99 0.07 -1.42
CA LYS A 8 -23.65 0.60 -2.61
C LYS A 8 -22.60 0.93 -3.67
N PRO A 9 -22.57 0.23 -4.81
CA PRO A 9 -21.67 0.57 -5.91
C PRO A 9 -22.01 1.95 -6.50
N SER A 10 -21.05 2.55 -7.21
CA SER A 10 -21.29 3.82 -7.90
C SER A 10 -22.39 3.66 -8.97
N ASP A 11 -23.06 4.75 -9.28
CA ASP A 11 -24.09 4.84 -10.33
C ASP A 11 -23.52 4.91 -11.77
N ARG A 12 -22.20 4.69 -11.91
CA ARG A 12 -21.50 4.71 -13.21
C ARG A 12 -22.00 3.63 -14.19
N TYR A 13 -22.48 2.52 -13.66
CA TYR A 13 -22.98 1.37 -14.43
C TYR A 13 -24.35 0.94 -13.90
N ASP A 14 -25.17 0.36 -14.79
CA ASP A 14 -26.45 -0.26 -14.43
C ASP A 14 -26.19 -1.65 -13.79
N TRP A 15 -25.93 -1.64 -12.49
CA TRP A 15 -25.62 -2.84 -11.72
C TRP A 15 -26.82 -3.77 -11.57
N ASP A 16 -28.04 -3.24 -11.54
CA ASP A 16 -29.26 -4.04 -11.36
C ASP A 16 -29.53 -4.88 -12.60
N SER A 17 -29.49 -4.29 -13.78
CA SER A 17 -29.59 -5.03 -15.04
C SER A 17 -28.48 -6.08 -15.19
N LEU A 18 -27.25 -5.77 -14.77
CA LEU A 18 -26.15 -6.74 -14.77
C LEU A 18 -26.42 -7.91 -13.81
N LYS A 19 -26.90 -7.64 -12.60
CA LYS A 19 -27.25 -8.68 -11.61
C LYS A 19 -28.35 -9.59 -12.14
N ASP A 20 -29.40 -9.03 -12.74
CA ASP A 20 -30.51 -9.81 -13.30
C ASP A 20 -30.08 -10.66 -14.49
N LYS A 21 -29.20 -10.13 -15.33
CA LYS A 21 -28.59 -10.91 -16.42
C LYS A 21 -27.77 -12.08 -15.89
N ILE A 22 -26.94 -11.86 -14.85
CA ILE A 22 -26.15 -12.92 -14.22
C ILE A 22 -27.06 -13.98 -13.59
N LYS A 23 -28.16 -13.60 -12.93
CA LYS A 23 -29.13 -14.54 -12.37
C LYS A 23 -29.80 -15.40 -13.46
N SER A 24 -30.09 -14.83 -14.62
CA SER A 24 -30.80 -15.50 -15.70
C SER A 24 -29.93 -16.44 -16.54
N VAL A 25 -28.67 -16.05 -16.83
CA VAL A 25 -27.79 -16.78 -17.76
C VAL A 25 -26.56 -17.38 -17.10
N GLY A 26 -26.30 -17.04 -15.82
CA GLY A 26 -25.11 -17.44 -15.12
C GLY A 26 -23.88 -16.62 -15.51
N MET A 27 -22.75 -17.02 -14.95
CA MET A 27 -21.45 -16.38 -15.17
C MET A 27 -20.38 -17.45 -15.42
N ARG A 28 -19.54 -17.23 -16.42
CA ARG A 28 -18.49 -18.20 -16.78
C ARG A 28 -17.41 -18.30 -15.72
N ASN A 29 -16.96 -17.16 -15.20
CA ASN A 29 -15.92 -17.08 -14.19
C ASN A 29 -16.47 -16.40 -12.95
N SER A 30 -16.28 -17.01 -11.77
CA SER A 30 -16.79 -16.49 -10.49
C SER A 30 -15.81 -15.60 -9.76
N LEU A 31 -14.50 -15.71 -10.05
CA LEU A 31 -13.43 -15.00 -9.36
C LEU A 31 -12.63 -14.19 -10.38
N LEU A 32 -12.89 -12.89 -10.47
CA LEU A 32 -12.38 -12.02 -11.53
C LEU A 32 -11.22 -11.13 -11.07
N LEU A 33 -11.23 -10.70 -9.81
CA LEU A 33 -10.26 -9.74 -9.28
C LEU A 33 -9.53 -10.28 -8.07
N ALA A 34 -8.19 -10.26 -8.15
CA ALA A 34 -7.28 -10.61 -7.08
C ALA A 34 -6.06 -9.68 -7.11
N PRO A 35 -5.96 -8.70 -6.20
CA PRO A 35 -4.77 -7.87 -6.09
C PRO A 35 -3.55 -8.72 -5.69
N MET A 36 -2.60 -8.83 -6.61
CA MET A 36 -1.39 -9.63 -6.46
C MET A 36 -0.24 -8.84 -5.83
N PRO A 37 0.86 -9.50 -5.37
CA PRO A 37 2.01 -8.82 -4.75
C PRO A 37 2.74 -7.84 -5.65
N THR A 38 2.70 -8.01 -6.97
CA THR A 38 3.34 -7.15 -7.98
C THR A 38 4.87 -7.00 -7.82
N ALA A 39 5.55 -8.00 -7.25
CA ALA A 39 6.96 -7.91 -6.88
C ALA A 39 7.91 -7.48 -8.01
N SER A 40 7.65 -7.91 -9.25
CA SER A 40 8.45 -7.55 -10.42
C SER A 40 7.80 -6.44 -11.26
N THR A 41 6.49 -6.52 -11.48
CA THR A 41 5.77 -5.57 -12.33
C THR A 41 5.74 -4.16 -11.75
N SER A 42 5.65 -4.03 -10.42
CA SER A 42 5.75 -2.73 -9.75
C SER A 42 7.07 -2.03 -10.07
N GLN A 43 8.16 -2.78 -10.11
CA GLN A 43 9.49 -2.25 -10.38
C GLN A 43 9.68 -1.82 -11.84
N ILE A 44 9.16 -2.61 -12.78
CA ILE A 44 9.20 -2.27 -14.21
C ILE A 44 8.48 -0.94 -14.44
N LEU A 45 7.37 -0.71 -13.74
CA LEU A 45 6.58 0.52 -13.85
C LEU A 45 7.07 1.67 -12.95
N GLY A 46 8.08 1.42 -12.10
CA GLY A 46 8.59 2.40 -11.14
C GLY A 46 7.61 2.75 -10.03
N ASN A 47 6.78 1.78 -9.62
CA ASN A 47 5.83 1.88 -8.52
C ASN A 47 6.29 1.06 -7.32
N ASN A 48 5.61 1.19 -6.19
CA ASN A 48 5.79 0.32 -5.03
C ASN A 48 4.97 -0.97 -5.18
N GLU A 49 5.32 -2.00 -4.40
CA GLU A 49 4.63 -3.28 -4.41
C GLU A 49 3.25 -3.19 -3.75
N CYS A 50 2.30 -4.01 -4.18
CA CYS A 50 0.95 -4.11 -3.62
C CYS A 50 0.31 -2.72 -3.41
N PHE A 51 -0.28 -2.53 -2.24
CA PHE A 51 -0.80 -1.25 -1.73
C PHE A 51 0.06 -0.72 -0.58
N GLU A 52 1.33 -1.08 -0.55
CA GLU A 52 2.23 -0.75 0.55
C GLU A 52 2.75 0.68 0.44
N PRO A 53 2.93 1.38 1.57
CA PRO A 53 3.76 2.58 1.63
C PRO A 53 5.22 2.24 1.29
N PHE A 54 5.99 3.25 0.91
CA PHE A 54 7.43 3.06 0.75
C PHE A 54 8.10 2.68 2.08
N THR A 55 9.01 1.73 2.03
CA THR A 55 9.82 1.35 3.21
C THR A 55 10.94 2.35 3.48
N SER A 56 11.35 3.06 2.42
CA SER A 56 12.38 4.09 2.47
C SER A 56 12.24 4.99 1.24
N ASN A 57 12.47 6.29 1.39
CA ASN A 57 12.48 7.21 0.25
C ASN A 57 13.78 7.15 -0.56
N ILE A 58 14.86 6.60 0.01
CA ILE A 58 16.13 6.32 -0.69
C ILE A 58 16.66 4.99 -0.17
N PHE A 59 16.92 4.04 -1.06
CA PHE A 59 17.46 2.73 -0.70
C PHE A 59 18.34 2.16 -1.82
N THR A 60 19.19 1.20 -1.47
CA THR A 60 20.00 0.46 -2.44
C THR A 60 19.31 -0.85 -2.79
N ARG A 61 19.09 -1.07 -4.07
CA ARG A 61 18.63 -2.34 -4.61
C ARG A 61 19.81 -3.14 -5.13
N ARG A 62 20.00 -4.33 -4.58
CA ARG A 62 20.98 -5.29 -5.06
C ARG A 62 20.34 -6.23 -6.07
N THR A 63 21.01 -6.38 -7.21
CA THR A 63 20.61 -7.31 -8.27
C THR A 63 21.84 -8.06 -8.77
N LEU A 64 21.66 -9.06 -9.61
CA LEU A 64 22.76 -9.76 -10.28
C LEU A 64 23.59 -8.83 -11.18
N ALA A 65 22.98 -7.76 -11.68
CA ALA A 65 23.65 -6.77 -12.54
C ALA A 65 24.39 -5.68 -11.76
N GLY A 66 24.26 -5.63 -10.43
CA GLY A 66 24.90 -4.65 -9.56
C GLY A 66 23.97 -4.00 -8.54
N ASP A 67 24.51 -3.01 -7.84
CA ASP A 67 23.81 -2.24 -6.82
C ASP A 67 23.31 -0.92 -7.42
N PHE A 68 22.02 -0.66 -7.27
CA PHE A 68 21.37 0.53 -7.81
C PHE A 68 20.73 1.34 -6.68
N MET A 69 21.04 2.64 -6.65
CA MET A 69 20.35 3.56 -5.73
C MET A 69 18.99 3.91 -6.30
N ILE A 70 17.95 3.57 -5.56
CA ILE A 70 16.56 3.88 -5.88
C ILE A 70 16.09 5.03 -5.02
N VAL A 71 15.43 6.00 -5.62
CA VAL A 71 14.91 7.19 -4.95
C VAL A 71 13.42 7.37 -5.23
N ASN A 72 12.70 7.90 -4.27
CA ASN A 72 11.33 8.35 -4.49
C ASN A 72 11.36 9.59 -5.40
N LYS A 73 11.09 9.38 -6.67
CA LYS A 73 11.15 10.42 -7.70
C LYS A 73 10.23 11.62 -7.43
N TYR A 74 9.12 11.40 -6.72
CA TYR A 74 8.17 12.45 -6.37
C TYR A 74 8.71 13.35 -5.26
N LEU A 75 9.30 12.77 -4.22
CA LEU A 75 9.99 13.50 -3.17
C LEU A 75 11.12 14.37 -3.74
N ILE A 76 11.96 13.77 -4.60
CA ILE A 76 13.07 14.51 -5.21
C ILE A 76 12.56 15.70 -6.04
N LYS A 77 11.49 15.51 -6.83
CA LYS A 77 10.87 16.61 -7.59
C LYS A 77 10.34 17.72 -6.70
N ASP A 78 9.69 17.38 -5.59
CA ASP A 78 9.16 18.38 -4.68
C ASP A 78 10.30 19.12 -3.95
N LEU A 79 11.35 18.42 -3.51
CA LEU A 79 12.55 19.03 -2.91
C LEU A 79 13.30 19.96 -3.89
N ILE A 80 13.39 19.59 -5.18
CA ILE A 80 13.98 20.45 -6.21
C ILE A 80 13.16 21.72 -6.38
N LYS A 81 11.83 21.62 -6.47
CA LYS A 81 10.94 22.81 -6.58
C LYS A 81 11.09 23.78 -5.42
N LEU A 82 11.40 23.26 -4.23
CA LEU A 82 11.63 24.05 -3.02
C LEU A 82 13.08 24.56 -2.90
N ASN A 83 13.95 24.26 -3.87
CA ASN A 83 15.39 24.53 -3.81
C ASN A 83 16.09 23.90 -2.58
N MET A 84 15.52 22.80 -2.05
CA MET A 84 16.04 22.09 -0.87
C MET A 84 16.91 20.88 -1.24
N TRP A 85 16.84 20.37 -2.48
CA TRP A 85 17.58 19.18 -2.87
C TRP A 85 19.09 19.46 -3.00
N ASN A 86 19.87 18.89 -2.10
CA ASN A 86 21.32 18.98 -2.08
C ASN A 86 21.93 17.70 -1.47
N ARG A 87 23.27 17.66 -1.39
CA ARG A 87 24.01 16.52 -0.84
C ARG A 87 23.68 16.26 0.64
N ASP A 88 23.50 17.31 1.42
CA ASP A 88 23.27 17.18 2.87
C ASP A 88 21.86 16.63 3.15
N ILE A 89 20.87 17.12 2.45
CA ILE A 89 19.49 16.57 2.51
C ILE A 89 19.48 15.10 2.07
N LYS A 90 20.16 14.75 0.97
CA LYS A 90 20.29 13.35 0.56
C LYS A 90 20.90 12.49 1.66
N ASN A 91 22.01 12.94 2.24
CA ASN A 91 22.72 12.21 3.29
C ASN A 91 21.86 12.11 4.58
N ASN A 92 21.10 13.17 4.91
CA ASN A 92 20.17 13.17 6.03
C ASN A 92 19.09 12.08 5.85
N ILE A 93 18.46 12.02 4.67
CA ILE A 93 17.46 11.00 4.37
C ILE A 93 18.05 9.58 4.49
N ILE A 94 19.27 9.36 3.98
CA ILE A 94 19.95 8.05 4.06
C ILE A 94 20.25 7.69 5.52
N ALA A 95 20.80 8.63 6.30
CA ALA A 95 21.13 8.42 7.71
C ALA A 95 19.90 8.09 8.56
N ASN A 96 18.74 8.63 8.19
CA ASN A 96 17.45 8.40 8.87
C ASN A 96 16.61 7.30 8.18
N ARG A 97 17.25 6.29 7.59
CA ARG A 97 16.59 5.11 6.97
C ARG A 97 15.55 5.46 5.89
N GLY A 98 15.71 6.60 5.24
CA GLY A 98 14.80 7.08 4.20
C GLY A 98 13.64 7.95 4.72
N SER A 99 13.59 8.25 6.02
CA SER A 99 12.64 9.19 6.61
C SER A 99 12.94 10.64 6.20
N VAL A 100 11.89 11.43 6.06
CA VAL A 100 11.96 12.89 5.82
C VAL A 100 11.56 13.71 7.04
N GLN A 101 11.21 13.06 8.16
CA GLN A 101 10.68 13.74 9.35
C GLN A 101 11.69 14.69 9.98
N HIS A 102 12.98 14.41 9.82
CA HIS A 102 14.11 15.16 10.39
C HIS A 102 14.61 16.32 9.51
N ILE A 103 13.97 16.56 8.36
CA ILE A 103 14.39 17.63 7.45
C ILE A 103 13.83 18.95 7.99
N GLU A 104 14.74 19.84 8.40
CA GLU A 104 14.38 21.19 8.78
C GLU A 104 13.89 22.01 7.60
N GLY A 105 12.87 22.84 7.83
CA GLY A 105 12.27 23.68 6.78
C GLY A 105 11.31 22.95 5.84
N LEU A 106 11.19 21.63 5.90
CA LEU A 106 10.18 20.90 5.16
C LEU A 106 8.82 21.03 5.84
N SER A 107 7.77 21.38 5.08
CA SER A 107 6.42 21.55 5.62
C SER A 107 5.87 20.23 6.19
N ASP A 108 5.01 20.32 7.19
CA ASP A 108 4.34 19.16 7.79
C ASP A 108 3.51 18.38 6.77
N GLU A 109 2.90 19.06 5.81
CA GLU A 109 2.17 18.43 4.70
C GLU A 109 3.08 17.48 3.91
N LEU A 110 4.28 17.94 3.53
CA LEU A 110 5.24 17.11 2.80
C LEU A 110 5.83 16.01 3.68
N LYS A 111 6.05 16.27 4.96
CA LYS A 111 6.45 15.23 5.92
C LYS A 111 5.40 14.14 6.03
N GLN A 112 4.11 14.49 6.09
CA GLN A 112 3.02 13.52 6.11
C GLN A 112 2.90 12.74 4.79
N LYS A 113 3.02 13.44 3.65
CA LYS A 113 2.94 12.85 2.31
C LYS A 113 4.02 11.80 2.05
N TYR A 114 5.23 12.03 2.56
CA TYR A 114 6.40 11.17 2.32
C TYR A 114 6.79 10.30 3.52
N LYS A 115 5.84 10.02 4.42
CA LYS A 115 6.01 9.02 5.47
C LYS A 115 6.41 7.68 4.88
N ILE A 116 7.34 7.02 5.54
CA ILE A 116 7.69 5.64 5.26
C ILE A 116 6.81 4.69 6.09
N VAL A 117 6.79 3.42 5.75
CA VAL A 117 5.91 2.42 6.36
C VAL A 117 6.06 2.32 7.88
N TRP A 118 7.27 2.50 8.39
CA TRP A 118 7.60 2.47 9.83
C TRP A 118 6.99 3.63 10.64
N GLU A 119 6.57 4.69 9.95
CA GLU A 119 5.97 5.91 10.52
C GLU A 119 4.44 5.88 10.45
N MET A 120 3.86 4.77 10.00
CA MET A 120 2.42 4.65 9.77
C MET A 120 1.81 3.55 10.65
N PRO A 121 0.70 3.81 11.35
CA PRO A 121 -0.04 2.76 12.02
C PRO A 121 -0.58 1.73 11.04
N MET A 122 -0.32 0.44 11.27
CA MET A 122 -0.81 -0.66 10.41
C MET A 122 -2.33 -0.73 10.32
N LYS A 123 -3.01 -0.18 11.31
CA LYS A 123 -4.47 -0.01 11.29
C LYS A 123 -4.96 0.65 9.99
N HIS A 124 -4.25 1.68 9.50
CA HIS A 124 -4.64 2.38 8.27
C HIS A 124 -4.54 1.47 7.02
N LEU A 125 -3.52 0.61 6.99
CA LEU A 125 -3.37 -0.35 5.89
C LEU A 125 -4.50 -1.38 5.91
N ILE A 126 -4.88 -1.84 7.08
CA ILE A 126 -5.99 -2.79 7.28
C ILE A 126 -7.32 -2.13 6.90
N ASP A 127 -7.57 -0.89 7.33
CA ASP A 127 -8.79 -0.15 6.99
C ASP A 127 -8.91 0.03 5.46
N MET A 128 -7.86 0.50 4.78
CA MET A 128 -7.84 0.61 3.32
C MET A 128 -8.02 -0.73 2.60
N ALA A 129 -7.49 -1.81 3.18
CA ALA A 129 -7.68 -3.15 2.63
C ALA A 129 -9.13 -3.62 2.79
N ALA A 130 -9.78 -3.30 3.90
CA ALA A 130 -11.18 -3.58 4.13
C ALA A 130 -12.08 -2.81 3.16
N ASP A 131 -11.83 -1.51 2.97
CA ASP A 131 -12.57 -0.68 2.02
C ASP A 131 -12.49 -1.22 0.58
N ARG A 132 -11.32 -1.72 0.17
CA ARG A 132 -11.17 -2.40 -1.13
C ARG A 132 -11.88 -3.74 -1.19
N GLY A 133 -12.06 -4.42 -0.08
CA GLY A 133 -12.59 -5.77 0.01
C GLY A 133 -13.93 -5.96 -0.66
N ALA A 134 -14.80 -4.95 -0.61
CA ALA A 134 -16.12 -4.96 -1.24
C ALA A 134 -16.05 -5.01 -2.78
N PHE A 135 -14.94 -4.60 -3.39
CA PHE A 135 -14.78 -4.46 -4.84
C PHE A 135 -13.88 -5.52 -5.47
N ILE A 136 -13.43 -6.49 -4.71
CA ILE A 136 -12.59 -7.60 -5.17
C ILE A 136 -13.21 -8.95 -4.78
N ASP A 137 -13.08 -9.95 -5.63
CA ASP A 137 -13.69 -11.26 -5.41
C ASP A 137 -12.85 -12.14 -4.50
N GLN A 138 -11.55 -12.12 -4.72
CA GLN A 138 -10.59 -12.93 -3.98
C GLN A 138 -9.99 -12.15 -2.81
N SER A 139 -9.10 -12.78 -2.08
CA SER A 139 -8.26 -12.07 -1.11
C SER A 139 -7.25 -11.16 -1.82
N GLN A 140 -6.61 -10.30 -1.07
CA GLN A 140 -5.56 -9.41 -1.54
C GLN A 140 -4.24 -9.72 -0.84
N SER A 141 -3.13 -9.50 -1.54
CA SER A 141 -1.79 -9.62 -0.96
C SER A 141 -1.52 -8.41 -0.06
N LEU A 142 -1.91 -8.52 1.20
CA LEU A 142 -1.73 -7.50 2.22
C LEU A 142 -0.49 -7.82 3.05
N ASN A 143 0.54 -6.98 2.98
CA ASN A 143 1.70 -7.05 3.86
C ASN A 143 1.53 -6.07 5.02
N LEU A 144 1.86 -6.53 6.23
CA LEU A 144 1.87 -5.72 7.43
C LEU A 144 3.29 -5.66 7.99
N TRP A 145 3.62 -4.57 8.66
CA TRP A 145 4.98 -4.22 9.06
C TRP A 145 5.06 -3.98 10.56
N LEU A 146 5.98 -4.66 11.23
CA LEU A 146 6.26 -4.47 12.65
C LEU A 146 7.77 -4.51 12.86
N GLU A 147 8.36 -3.41 13.32
CA GLU A 147 9.80 -3.35 13.60
C GLU A 147 10.17 -4.30 14.75
N ASP A 148 9.38 -4.27 15.84
CA ASP A 148 9.52 -5.15 17.00
C ASP A 148 8.24 -5.97 17.19
N PRO A 149 8.11 -7.14 16.54
CA PRO A 149 6.89 -7.93 16.61
C PRO A 149 6.73 -8.59 18.00
N ASP A 150 5.57 -8.38 18.61
CA ASP A 150 5.13 -9.06 19.83
C ASP A 150 3.77 -9.76 19.64
N TYR A 151 3.48 -10.72 20.50
CA TYR A 151 2.24 -11.52 20.40
C TYR A 151 0.97 -10.67 20.54
N ASN A 152 0.98 -9.64 21.37
CA ASN A 152 -0.21 -8.82 21.63
C ASN A 152 -0.53 -7.98 20.42
N THR A 153 0.47 -7.30 19.85
CA THR A 153 0.34 -6.48 18.66
C THR A 153 -0.08 -7.33 17.46
N LEU A 154 0.59 -8.47 17.24
CA LEU A 154 0.26 -9.36 16.14
C LEU A 154 -1.17 -9.92 16.26
N THR A 155 -1.55 -10.37 17.46
CA THR A 155 -2.90 -10.85 17.74
C THR A 155 -3.94 -9.77 17.51
N SER A 156 -3.68 -8.54 17.99
CA SER A 156 -4.57 -7.39 17.79
C SER A 156 -4.76 -7.08 16.31
N MET A 157 -3.70 -7.11 15.50
CA MET A 157 -3.77 -6.89 14.05
C MET A 157 -4.60 -7.96 13.35
N HIS A 158 -4.42 -9.25 13.70
CA HIS A 158 -5.21 -10.34 13.13
C HIS A 158 -6.69 -10.24 13.49
N PHE A 159 -7.02 -10.01 14.77
CA PHE A 159 -8.41 -9.83 15.19
C PHE A 159 -9.04 -8.57 14.58
N TYR A 160 -8.27 -7.49 14.44
CA TYR A 160 -8.76 -6.29 13.78
C TYR A 160 -9.07 -6.56 12.31
N SER A 161 -8.18 -7.21 11.59
CA SER A 161 -8.37 -7.62 10.19
C SER A 161 -9.61 -8.50 10.02
N TRP A 162 -9.80 -9.47 10.91
CA TRP A 162 -10.98 -10.34 10.92
C TRP A 162 -12.27 -9.57 11.19
N LYS A 163 -12.28 -8.69 12.21
CA LYS A 163 -13.45 -7.84 12.52
C LYS A 163 -13.81 -6.89 11.38
N LYS A 164 -12.83 -6.46 10.60
CA LYS A 164 -13.04 -5.63 9.41
C LYS A 164 -13.52 -6.42 8.18
N GLY A 165 -13.67 -7.74 8.31
CA GLY A 165 -14.20 -8.60 7.25
C GLY A 165 -13.19 -8.95 6.17
N LEU A 166 -11.88 -8.81 6.40
CA LEU A 166 -10.88 -9.23 5.44
C LEU A 166 -10.94 -10.74 5.21
N LYS A 167 -10.92 -11.18 3.95
CA LYS A 167 -10.95 -12.60 3.55
C LYS A 167 -9.68 -13.34 4.00
N THR A 168 -8.52 -12.64 3.98
CA THR A 168 -7.26 -13.07 4.59
C THR A 168 -6.64 -11.88 5.29
N GLY A 169 -6.15 -12.07 6.52
CA GLY A 169 -5.68 -10.97 7.35
C GLY A 169 -4.29 -10.46 6.98
N ILE A 170 -3.43 -11.32 6.42
CA ILE A 170 -2.04 -10.98 6.12
C ILE A 170 -1.46 -11.94 5.07
N TYR A 171 -0.58 -11.42 4.19
CA TYR A 171 0.24 -12.22 3.29
C TYR A 171 1.65 -12.40 3.87
N TYR A 172 2.37 -11.30 4.11
CA TYR A 172 3.63 -11.29 4.86
C TYR A 172 3.55 -10.35 6.05
N LEU A 173 4.13 -10.79 7.18
CA LEU A 173 4.60 -9.91 8.23
C LEU A 173 6.06 -9.56 7.92
N ARG A 174 6.39 -8.30 7.86
CA ARG A 174 7.73 -7.79 7.56
C ARG A 174 8.25 -6.89 8.67
#